data_10e5dc9955d36ac514e130cb249895a9
#
_entry.id   10e5dc9955d36ac514e130cb249895a9
#
_cell.length_a   1.000
_cell.length_b   1.000
_cell.length_c   1.000
_cell.angle_alpha   90.00
_cell.angle_beta   90.00
_cell.angle_gamma   90.00
#
_symmetry.space_group_name_H-M   'P 1'
#
loop_
_entity.id
_entity.type
_entity.pdbx_description
1 polymer ?
#
loop_
_entity_poly.entity_id
_entity_poly.type
_entity_poly.pdbx_seq_one_letter_code
_entity_poly.pdbx_strand_id
1 'polypeptide(L)'
;LKNLKSHFIKISLFLIVALLFSSCSENPSITGYNLLNPLDSLVVKRFDSTNDSAFTYHKELIQKDVLGGTRRILVGKYGDLTASSLIRFIIGLSSEMKDAVKNSNLIVNSARIKLNPVYKFGDTTSNNFNLQVKEIYTYFDEYKFTIDSLKSGRYEIINENIVVRNIDDDTLYYSELKPEKVLNWFKLIAADSSKKLQGVLLEPDDFTNYIRGFASSNAYYVGDPIVLEVVVTYNNKTDSLKYFVDADLHVIEKTSEINFDQTKLVLQSGVKQKAFVFFDISSVPKNAIVNSAYLRLYPDTLESKYGTSYQDSLFVQYITDSTNISIDSAVTFVLTKTSSGYYEGQLNYFVQKWIDNNSNKGLLISIKDPDGGVEKFVFYGTQSAIYSKRPQLIINYTYRK
;
A
#
# COMPACT_ATOMS: atom_id res chain seq x y z
N LEU A 1 -37.33 48.76 60.30
CA LEU A 1 -35.91 48.34 60.51
C LEU A 1 -35.49 47.12 59.71
N LYS A 2 -36.38 46.16 59.45
CA LYS A 2 -36.04 44.92 58.69
C LYS A 2 -35.80 45.20 57.21
N ASN A 3 -36.50 46.08 56.55
CA ASN A 3 -36.34 46.39 55.13
C ASN A 3 -35.06 47.20 54.82
N LEU A 4 -34.60 48.04 55.80
CA LEU A 4 -33.39 48.84 55.63
C LEU A 4 -32.14 47.93 55.59
N LYS A 5 -32.08 46.90 56.45
CA LYS A 5 -30.97 45.90 56.44
C LYS A 5 -30.86 45.13 55.15
N SER A 6 -32.01 44.77 54.53
CA SER A 6 -32.03 44.05 53.26
C SER A 6 -31.50 44.89 52.10
N HIS A 7 -31.77 46.20 52.06
CA HIS A 7 -31.24 47.08 51.02
C HIS A 7 -29.74 47.32 51.18
N PHE A 8 -29.26 47.46 52.43
CA PHE A 8 -27.81 47.59 52.66
C PHE A 8 -27.00 46.38 52.26
N ILE A 9 -27.51 45.17 52.51
CA ILE A 9 -26.84 43.90 52.09
C ILE A 9 -26.82 43.79 50.56
N LYS A 10 -27.88 44.18 49.87
CA LYS A 10 -27.92 44.15 48.39
C LYS A 10 -27.00 45.18 47.76
N ILE A 11 -26.89 46.37 48.32
CA ILE A 11 -25.97 47.43 47.85
C ILE A 11 -24.52 47.05 48.13
N SER A 12 -24.22 46.46 49.29
CA SER A 12 -22.87 45.96 49.62
C SER A 12 -22.45 44.81 48.71
N LEU A 13 -23.34 43.88 48.40
CA LEU A 13 -23.08 42.79 47.48
C LEU A 13 -22.85 43.28 46.05
N PHE A 14 -23.63 44.28 45.59
CA PHE A 14 -23.43 44.89 44.28
C PHE A 14 -22.10 45.66 44.16
N LEU A 15 -21.68 46.33 45.23
CA LEU A 15 -20.39 47.03 45.27
C LEU A 15 -19.21 46.05 45.24
N ILE A 16 -19.30 44.90 45.92
CA ILE A 16 -18.28 43.84 45.90
C ILE A 16 -18.19 43.21 44.52
N VAL A 17 -19.33 42.96 43.87
CA VAL A 17 -19.33 42.40 42.49
C VAL A 17 -18.77 43.43 41.51
N ALA A 18 -19.08 44.73 41.65
CA ALA A 18 -18.52 45.77 40.78
C ALA A 18 -17.00 45.93 40.95
N LEU A 19 -16.45 45.73 42.16
CA LEU A 19 -15.01 45.73 42.42
C LEU A 19 -14.28 44.53 41.84
N LEU A 20 -14.97 43.40 41.66
CA LEU A 20 -14.39 42.20 41.00
C LEU A 20 -14.28 42.36 39.48
N PHE A 21 -15.09 43.22 38.87
CA PHE A 21 -15.00 43.49 37.43
C PHE A 21 -14.03 44.62 37.08
N SER A 22 -13.54 45.41 38.04
CA SER A 22 -12.54 46.46 37.79
C SER A 22 -11.09 46.00 37.88
N SER A 23 -10.86 44.70 38.20
CA SER A 23 -9.52 44.16 38.39
C SER A 23 -8.89 43.52 37.15
N CYS A 24 -9.49 43.61 35.97
CA CYS A 24 -8.97 43.03 34.74
C CYS A 24 -8.83 44.04 33.61
N SER A 25 -8.08 45.09 33.82
CA SER A 25 -7.51 45.90 32.74
C SER A 25 -6.09 46.38 33.11
N GLU A 26 -5.23 45.43 33.46
CA GLU A 26 -3.81 45.70 33.31
C GLU A 26 -3.46 45.55 31.86
N ASN A 27 -3.43 46.65 31.12
CA ASN A 27 -2.52 46.71 29.98
C ASN A 27 -1.15 46.23 30.48
N PRO A 28 -0.51 45.26 29.81
CA PRO A 28 0.81 44.82 30.22
C PRO A 28 1.68 46.07 30.36
N SER A 29 2.16 46.30 31.55
CA SER A 29 2.86 47.54 31.89
C SER A 29 4.03 47.74 30.94
N ILE A 30 4.12 48.89 30.32
CA ILE A 30 5.23 49.33 29.46
C ILE A 30 6.61 49.15 30.13
N THR A 31 6.66 48.98 31.46
CA THR A 31 7.87 48.71 32.24
C THR A 31 8.59 47.40 31.91
N GLY A 32 7.92 46.40 31.35
CA GLY A 32 8.56 45.15 30.89
C GLY A 32 9.05 45.23 29.44
N TYR A 33 8.45 46.11 28.64
CA TYR A 33 8.77 46.18 27.20
C TYR A 33 10.16 46.81 26.95
N ASN A 34 10.62 47.71 27.81
CA ASN A 34 11.93 48.34 27.73
C ASN A 34 13.07 47.51 28.34
N LEU A 35 12.75 46.37 29.00
CA LEU A 35 13.75 45.43 29.54
C LEU A 35 14.11 44.33 28.56
N LEU A 36 13.31 44.11 27.54
CA LEU A 36 13.67 43.19 26.46
C LEU A 36 14.60 43.96 25.50
N ASN A 37 15.84 43.48 25.40
CA ASN A 37 16.74 43.92 24.34
C ASN A 37 15.96 43.74 23.00
N PRO A 38 15.85 44.78 22.14
CA PRO A 38 15.24 44.63 20.82
C PRO A 38 15.83 43.48 19.98
N LEU A 39 17.06 43.04 20.31
CA LEU A 39 17.72 41.88 19.74
C LEU A 39 17.21 40.56 20.29
N ASP A 40 16.41 40.53 21.36
CA ASP A 40 15.81 39.36 21.99
C ASP A 40 14.34 39.11 21.57
N SER A 41 13.88 39.82 20.54
CA SER A 41 12.51 39.69 20.07
C SER A 41 12.30 38.33 19.37
N LEU A 42 11.27 37.60 19.81
CA LEU A 42 10.79 36.40 19.11
C LEU A 42 10.00 36.83 17.87
N VAL A 43 10.38 36.31 16.75
CA VAL A 43 9.73 36.55 15.47
C VAL A 43 9.01 35.26 15.00
N VAL A 44 7.69 35.39 14.82
CA VAL A 44 6.88 34.31 14.22
C VAL A 44 6.79 34.54 12.72
N LYS A 45 7.13 33.51 11.93
CA LYS A 45 7.05 33.55 10.46
C LYS A 45 6.43 32.31 9.91
N ARG A 46 5.98 32.42 8.67
CA ARG A 46 5.53 31.34 7.85
C ARG A 46 6.42 31.24 6.60
N PHE A 47 6.87 30.02 6.30
CA PHE A 47 7.44 29.62 5.03
C PHE A 47 6.39 28.79 4.28
N ASP A 48 6.27 28.99 2.97
CA ASP A 48 5.40 28.26 2.08
C ASP A 48 6.13 28.03 0.76
N SER A 49 6.49 26.78 0.48
CA SER A 49 7.37 26.43 -0.66
C SER A 49 6.84 26.92 -2.02
N THR A 50 5.53 27.13 -2.16
CA THR A 50 4.95 27.69 -3.39
C THR A 50 4.99 29.22 -3.39
N ASN A 51 4.58 29.88 -2.30
CA ASN A 51 4.52 31.33 -2.23
C ASN A 51 5.92 31.97 -2.16
N ASP A 52 6.86 31.33 -1.46
CA ASP A 52 8.24 31.79 -1.33
C ASP A 52 9.12 31.37 -2.52
N SER A 53 8.54 30.77 -3.56
CA SER A 53 9.23 30.33 -4.78
C SER A 53 10.46 29.46 -4.47
N ALA A 54 10.36 28.63 -3.43
CA ALA A 54 11.44 27.75 -3.01
C ALA A 54 11.73 26.70 -4.10
N PHE A 55 13.00 26.35 -4.30
CA PHE A 55 13.35 25.26 -5.18
C PHE A 55 12.73 23.95 -4.66
N THR A 56 11.99 23.27 -5.53
CA THR A 56 11.39 21.97 -5.27
C THR A 56 11.69 21.01 -6.42
N TYR A 57 11.94 19.75 -6.07
CA TYR A 57 12.31 18.73 -7.03
C TYR A 57 11.72 17.39 -6.58
N HIS A 58 11.31 16.55 -7.52
CA HIS A 58 10.98 15.17 -7.23
C HIS A 58 11.53 14.22 -8.28
N LYS A 59 11.72 12.97 -7.91
CA LYS A 59 11.99 11.84 -8.81
C LYS A 59 11.27 10.61 -8.33
N GLU A 60 10.93 9.75 -9.24
CA GLU A 60 10.28 8.48 -8.96
C GLU A 60 11.29 7.34 -8.91
N LEU A 61 10.97 6.32 -8.13
CA LEU A 61 11.80 5.15 -7.89
C LEU A 61 10.91 3.91 -7.95
N ILE A 62 11.36 2.85 -8.62
CA ILE A 62 10.76 1.53 -8.48
C ILE A 62 11.67 0.70 -7.59
N GLN A 63 11.10 0.15 -6.53
CA GLN A 63 11.76 -0.82 -5.68
C GLN A 63 11.29 -2.21 -6.10
N LYS A 64 12.18 -3.01 -6.68
CA LYS A 64 11.90 -4.43 -6.91
C LYS A 64 11.81 -5.12 -5.55
N ASP A 65 10.69 -5.77 -5.29
CA ASP A 65 10.44 -6.38 -4.00
C ASP A 65 9.67 -7.68 -4.14
N VAL A 66 9.61 -8.41 -3.03
CA VAL A 66 8.88 -9.66 -2.90
C VAL A 66 7.45 -9.35 -2.47
N LEU A 67 6.47 -9.98 -3.12
CA LEU A 67 5.05 -9.82 -2.83
C LEU A 67 4.43 -11.10 -2.23
N GLY A 68 5.26 -11.90 -1.52
CA GLY A 68 4.80 -13.01 -0.70
C GLY A 68 4.28 -12.55 0.67
N GLY A 69 3.43 -13.36 1.31
CA GLY A 69 2.86 -13.04 2.62
C GLY A 69 1.77 -11.96 2.61
N THR A 70 1.30 -11.52 1.45
CA THR A 70 0.24 -10.53 1.31
C THR A 70 -1.14 -11.13 1.58
N ARG A 71 -2.14 -10.30 1.94
CA ARG A 71 -3.51 -10.77 2.22
C ARG A 71 -4.30 -11.20 0.99
N ARG A 72 -3.78 -10.92 -0.20
CA ARG A 72 -4.38 -11.31 -1.48
C ARG A 72 -3.29 -11.55 -2.50
N ILE A 73 -3.57 -12.47 -3.40
CA ILE A 73 -2.78 -12.67 -4.61
C ILE A 73 -3.48 -11.98 -5.79
N LEU A 74 -2.71 -11.50 -6.75
CA LEU A 74 -3.21 -10.75 -7.90
C LEU A 74 -2.93 -11.52 -9.20
N VAL A 75 -3.94 -11.62 -10.06
CA VAL A 75 -3.79 -12.17 -11.42
C VAL A 75 -4.57 -11.30 -12.40
N GLY A 76 -4.03 -11.07 -13.57
CA GLY A 76 -4.71 -10.32 -14.61
C GLY A 76 -3.79 -9.40 -15.38
N LYS A 77 -4.38 -8.65 -16.31
CA LYS A 77 -3.67 -7.69 -17.16
C LYS A 77 -4.48 -6.41 -17.30
N TYR A 78 -3.84 -5.28 -17.09
CA TYR A 78 -4.47 -3.99 -17.35
C TYR A 78 -3.44 -2.93 -17.74
N GLY A 79 -3.59 -2.36 -18.93
CA GLY A 79 -2.65 -1.39 -19.48
C GLY A 79 -1.25 -2.00 -19.61
N ASP A 80 -0.29 -1.40 -18.91
CA ASP A 80 1.12 -1.82 -18.88
C ASP A 80 1.47 -2.82 -17.75
N LEU A 81 0.46 -3.24 -16.98
CA LEU A 81 0.63 -4.15 -15.86
C LEU A 81 0.16 -5.55 -16.20
N THR A 82 0.97 -6.55 -15.84
CA THR A 82 0.58 -7.96 -15.84
C THR A 82 0.90 -8.55 -14.47
N ALA A 83 -0.11 -9.12 -13.82
CA ALA A 83 0.03 -9.80 -12.54
C ALA A 83 -0.12 -11.31 -12.74
N SER A 84 0.79 -12.09 -12.16
CA SER A 84 0.77 -13.54 -12.13
C SER A 84 0.97 -14.05 -10.71
N SER A 85 0.38 -15.19 -10.35
CA SER A 85 0.46 -15.72 -8.99
C SER A 85 0.97 -17.14 -8.97
N LEU A 86 1.76 -17.47 -7.95
CA LEU A 86 2.22 -18.83 -7.68
C LEU A 86 1.53 -19.34 -6.41
N ILE A 87 1.09 -20.59 -6.46
CA ILE A 87 0.39 -21.26 -5.36
C ILE A 87 0.98 -22.65 -5.18
N ARG A 88 1.29 -23.01 -3.94
CA ARG A 88 1.70 -24.35 -3.57
C ARG A 88 0.65 -24.99 -2.65
N PHE A 89 0.19 -26.19 -3.02
CA PHE A 89 -0.78 -26.96 -2.25
C PHE A 89 -0.10 -28.06 -1.44
N ILE A 90 -0.56 -28.28 -0.21
CA ILE A 90 -0.17 -29.42 0.61
C ILE A 90 -0.98 -30.63 0.15
N ILE A 91 -0.42 -31.40 -0.78
CA ILE A 91 -1.09 -32.59 -1.33
C ILE A 91 -0.60 -33.85 -0.58
N GLY A 92 -1.50 -34.38 0.27
CA GLY A 92 -1.26 -35.64 0.98
C GLY A 92 -2.19 -36.77 0.49
N LEU A 93 -1.68 -37.99 0.40
CA LEU A 93 -2.46 -39.17 0.08
C LEU A 93 -2.43 -40.16 1.26
N SER A 94 -3.59 -40.73 1.63
CA SER A 94 -3.64 -41.82 2.58
C SER A 94 -2.92 -43.07 2.03
N SER A 95 -2.54 -44.01 2.92
CA SER A 95 -1.92 -45.28 2.46
C SER A 95 -2.81 -46.03 1.48
N GLU A 96 -4.12 -46.09 1.75
CA GLU A 96 -5.09 -46.72 0.87
C GLU A 96 -5.14 -46.06 -0.53
N MET A 97 -5.12 -44.75 -0.59
CA MET A 97 -5.06 -44.02 -1.86
C MET A 97 -3.74 -44.26 -2.60
N LYS A 98 -2.61 -44.28 -1.90
CA LYS A 98 -1.30 -44.58 -2.52
C LYS A 98 -1.30 -45.94 -3.15
N ASP A 99 -1.86 -46.96 -2.47
CA ASP A 99 -1.97 -48.30 -3.00
C ASP A 99 -2.93 -48.36 -4.20
N ALA A 100 -4.06 -47.67 -4.14
CA ALA A 100 -4.98 -47.56 -5.26
C ALA A 100 -4.34 -46.90 -6.50
N VAL A 101 -3.54 -45.84 -6.30
CA VAL A 101 -2.78 -45.18 -7.37
C VAL A 101 -1.74 -46.11 -7.96
N LYS A 102 -0.97 -46.84 -7.13
CA LYS A 102 0.05 -47.82 -7.61
C LYS A 102 -0.57 -48.94 -8.40
N ASN A 103 -1.75 -49.41 -7.99
CA ASN A 103 -2.50 -50.49 -8.67
C ASN A 103 -3.36 -49.99 -9.84
N SER A 104 -3.28 -48.71 -10.20
CA SER A 104 -4.10 -48.06 -11.24
C SER A 104 -5.62 -48.16 -11.01
N ASN A 105 -6.04 -48.23 -9.75
CA ASN A 105 -7.44 -48.36 -9.31
C ASN A 105 -8.02 -47.00 -8.78
N LEU A 106 -7.28 -45.90 -8.90
CA LEU A 106 -7.77 -44.56 -8.54
C LEU A 106 -8.08 -43.79 -9.82
N ILE A 107 -9.26 -43.19 -9.84
CA ILE A 107 -9.74 -42.29 -10.90
C ILE A 107 -9.94 -40.92 -10.28
N VAL A 108 -9.41 -39.89 -10.91
CA VAL A 108 -9.76 -38.49 -10.61
C VAL A 108 -10.96 -38.12 -11.47
N ASN A 109 -12.12 -37.91 -10.84
CA ASN A 109 -13.37 -37.61 -11.54
C ASN A 109 -13.43 -36.14 -11.94
N SER A 110 -13.02 -35.24 -11.01
CA SER A 110 -12.92 -33.82 -11.25
C SER A 110 -11.88 -33.19 -10.32
N ALA A 111 -11.31 -32.06 -10.75
CA ALA A 111 -10.42 -31.27 -9.93
C ALA A 111 -10.63 -29.79 -10.27
N ARG A 112 -10.62 -28.91 -9.26
CA ARG A 112 -10.73 -27.48 -9.48
C ARG A 112 -10.00 -26.68 -8.40
N ILE A 113 -9.47 -25.54 -8.78
CA ILE A 113 -8.96 -24.54 -7.86
C ILE A 113 -10.11 -23.58 -7.55
N LYS A 114 -10.48 -23.47 -6.27
CA LYS A 114 -11.45 -22.51 -5.76
C LYS A 114 -10.71 -21.24 -5.32
N LEU A 115 -11.13 -20.09 -5.85
CA LEU A 115 -10.56 -18.78 -5.59
C LEU A 115 -11.68 -17.84 -5.10
N ASN A 116 -11.43 -17.08 -4.04
CA ASN A 116 -12.38 -16.11 -3.50
C ASN A 116 -11.99 -14.69 -3.95
N PRO A 117 -12.75 -14.05 -4.85
CA PRO A 117 -12.45 -12.70 -5.35
C PRO A 117 -12.71 -11.65 -4.27
N VAL A 118 -11.71 -10.80 -4.02
CA VAL A 118 -11.77 -9.73 -3.01
C VAL A 118 -11.32 -8.37 -3.54
N TYR A 119 -10.91 -8.30 -4.81
CA TYR A 119 -10.38 -7.08 -5.41
C TYR A 119 -10.49 -7.11 -6.93
N LYS A 120 -10.76 -5.93 -7.52
CA LYS A 120 -10.72 -5.67 -8.96
C LYS A 120 -10.01 -4.34 -9.24
N PHE A 121 -9.21 -4.30 -10.31
CA PHE A 121 -8.56 -3.10 -10.82
C PHE A 121 -8.58 -3.09 -12.35
N GLY A 122 -8.97 -1.96 -12.93
CA GLY A 122 -9.05 -1.78 -14.37
C GLY A 122 -10.48 -1.57 -14.87
N ASP A 123 -10.75 -1.96 -16.12
CA ASP A 123 -12.10 -1.85 -16.68
C ASP A 123 -13.00 -2.96 -16.16
N THR A 124 -13.81 -2.62 -15.17
CA THR A 124 -14.75 -3.56 -14.55
C THR A 124 -16.05 -3.72 -15.31
N THR A 125 -16.24 -2.99 -16.40
CA THR A 125 -17.44 -3.11 -17.27
C THR A 125 -17.31 -4.25 -18.26
N SER A 126 -16.09 -4.65 -18.61
CA SER A 126 -15.83 -5.84 -19.41
C SER A 126 -15.61 -7.05 -18.50
N ASN A 127 -16.34 -8.13 -18.74
CA ASN A 127 -16.21 -9.38 -17.97
C ASN A 127 -15.14 -10.34 -18.56
N ASN A 128 -14.15 -9.82 -19.26
CA ASN A 128 -13.12 -10.61 -19.88
C ASN A 128 -12.00 -10.93 -18.88
N PHE A 129 -12.19 -11.99 -18.12
CA PHE A 129 -11.20 -12.50 -17.21
C PHE A 129 -11.11 -14.02 -17.29
N ASN A 130 -9.99 -14.52 -17.75
CA ASN A 130 -9.68 -15.94 -17.80
C ASN A 130 -8.29 -16.22 -17.26
N LEU A 131 -8.15 -17.31 -16.56
CA LEU A 131 -6.88 -17.82 -16.03
C LEU A 131 -6.38 -18.99 -16.84
N GLN A 132 -5.07 -19.02 -17.02
CA GLN A 132 -4.29 -20.20 -17.36
C GLN A 132 -3.62 -20.71 -16.10
N VAL A 133 -3.51 -22.02 -15.96
CA VAL A 133 -2.81 -22.68 -14.86
C VAL A 133 -1.71 -23.56 -15.45
N LYS A 134 -0.48 -23.35 -15.00
CA LYS A 134 0.71 -24.09 -15.42
C LYS A 134 1.36 -24.80 -14.23
N GLU A 135 1.93 -25.97 -14.46
CA GLU A 135 2.58 -26.78 -13.41
C GLU A 135 4.00 -26.27 -13.13
N ILE A 136 4.39 -26.20 -11.86
CA ILE A 136 5.74 -25.86 -11.41
C ILE A 136 6.37 -27.05 -10.70
N TYR A 137 7.55 -27.47 -11.13
CA TYR A 137 8.30 -28.59 -10.55
C TYR A 137 9.57 -28.17 -9.80
N THR A 138 9.90 -26.90 -9.77
CA THR A 138 10.99 -26.34 -8.95
C THR A 138 10.41 -25.67 -7.71
N TYR A 139 10.97 -25.97 -6.54
CA TYR A 139 10.59 -25.32 -5.28
C TYR A 139 10.81 -23.81 -5.37
N PHE A 140 9.87 -23.04 -4.85
CA PHE A 140 9.97 -21.59 -4.68
C PHE A 140 9.71 -21.19 -3.23
N ASP A 141 10.45 -20.16 -2.79
CA ASP A 141 10.28 -19.52 -1.49
C ASP A 141 9.46 -18.23 -1.71
N GLU A 142 8.28 -18.14 -1.10
CA GLU A 142 7.36 -17.01 -1.28
C GLU A 142 7.95 -15.68 -0.82
N TYR A 143 8.90 -15.70 0.10
CA TYR A 143 9.57 -14.50 0.62
C TYR A 143 10.83 -14.11 -0.16
N LYS A 144 11.15 -14.80 -1.25
CA LYS A 144 12.34 -14.52 -2.07
C LYS A 144 12.04 -14.47 -3.57
N PHE A 145 10.87 -14.91 -3.97
CA PHE A 145 10.50 -14.99 -5.38
C PHE A 145 10.06 -13.62 -5.90
N THR A 146 10.63 -13.19 -7.02
CA THR A 146 10.37 -11.90 -7.67
C THR A 146 9.98 -12.10 -9.13
N ILE A 147 9.57 -11.02 -9.83
CA ILE A 147 9.35 -11.06 -11.28
C ILE A 147 10.63 -11.49 -12.04
N ASP A 148 11.81 -11.10 -11.58
CA ASP A 148 13.07 -11.54 -12.20
C ASP A 148 13.31 -13.05 -11.97
N SER A 149 12.81 -13.60 -10.85
CA SER A 149 12.83 -15.05 -10.60
C SER A 149 11.98 -15.79 -11.64
N LEU A 150 10.76 -15.31 -11.89
CA LEU A 150 9.85 -15.89 -12.89
C LEU A 150 10.48 -15.89 -14.29
N LYS A 151 11.15 -14.81 -14.66
CA LYS A 151 11.79 -14.63 -15.98
C LYS A 151 13.14 -15.32 -16.12
N SER A 152 13.74 -15.78 -15.04
CA SER A 152 15.12 -16.29 -15.02
C SER A 152 15.33 -17.60 -15.77
N GLY A 153 14.28 -18.35 -16.09
CA GLY A 153 14.35 -19.71 -16.64
C GLY A 153 14.87 -20.77 -15.66
N ARG A 154 15.13 -20.42 -14.39
CA ARG A 154 15.64 -21.35 -13.36
C ARG A 154 14.56 -22.27 -12.79
N TYR A 155 13.29 -21.92 -12.99
CA TYR A 155 12.16 -22.68 -12.48
C TYR A 155 11.59 -23.53 -13.60
N GLU A 156 11.44 -24.84 -13.35
CA GLU A 156 10.82 -25.75 -14.31
C GLU A 156 9.30 -25.52 -14.29
N ILE A 157 8.82 -24.73 -15.24
CA ILE A 157 7.41 -24.41 -15.46
C ILE A 157 7.00 -25.08 -16.76
N ILE A 158 5.99 -25.93 -16.69
CA ILE A 158 5.45 -26.60 -17.88
C ILE A 158 4.52 -25.65 -18.60
N ASN A 159 4.90 -25.24 -19.82
CA ASN A 159 4.16 -24.26 -20.60
C ASN A 159 2.87 -24.81 -21.24
N GLU A 160 2.19 -25.72 -20.56
CA GLU A 160 0.88 -26.25 -20.96
C GLU A 160 -0.18 -25.71 -20.00
N ASN A 161 -1.23 -25.12 -20.54
CA ASN A 161 -2.40 -24.76 -19.74
C ASN A 161 -3.19 -26.02 -19.38
N ILE A 162 -3.33 -26.29 -18.10
CA ILE A 162 -4.06 -27.44 -17.55
C ILE A 162 -5.52 -27.15 -17.21
N VAL A 163 -6.02 -25.93 -17.49
CA VAL A 163 -7.42 -25.56 -17.28
C VAL A 163 -8.29 -26.12 -18.40
N VAL A 164 -9.40 -26.73 -18.01
CA VAL A 164 -10.48 -27.15 -18.93
C VAL A 164 -11.41 -25.97 -19.19
N ARG A 165 -11.84 -25.32 -18.11
CA ARG A 165 -12.67 -24.11 -18.16
C ARG A 165 -12.56 -23.31 -16.86
N ASN A 166 -12.84 -22.03 -16.98
CA ASN A 166 -13.02 -21.12 -15.84
C ASN A 166 -14.52 -20.86 -15.62
N ILE A 167 -14.94 -20.75 -14.36
CA ILE A 167 -16.31 -20.44 -13.94
C ILE A 167 -16.24 -19.26 -12.99
N ASP A 168 -16.90 -18.17 -13.33
CA ASP A 168 -17.05 -16.97 -12.53
C ASP A 168 -18.53 -16.82 -12.15
N ASP A 169 -18.86 -16.95 -10.88
CA ASP A 169 -20.22 -16.82 -10.38
C ASP A 169 -20.41 -15.55 -9.52
N ASP A 170 -19.54 -14.53 -9.74
CA ASP A 170 -19.49 -13.25 -9.03
C ASP A 170 -19.01 -13.34 -7.57
N THR A 171 -19.30 -14.43 -6.87
CA THR A 171 -18.90 -14.63 -5.47
C THR A 171 -17.67 -15.51 -5.35
N LEU A 172 -17.52 -16.47 -6.25
CA LEU A 172 -16.42 -17.43 -6.30
C LEU A 172 -15.92 -17.57 -7.73
N TYR A 173 -14.65 -17.89 -7.85
CA TYR A 173 -14.02 -18.21 -9.13
C TYR A 173 -13.42 -19.60 -9.07
N TYR A 174 -13.70 -20.42 -10.07
CA TYR A 174 -13.19 -21.77 -10.18
C TYR A 174 -12.41 -21.93 -11.47
N SER A 175 -11.23 -22.56 -11.38
CA SER A 175 -10.51 -23.09 -12.54
C SER A 175 -10.58 -24.61 -12.50
N GLU A 176 -11.40 -25.20 -13.37
CA GLU A 176 -11.49 -26.66 -13.52
C GLU A 176 -10.25 -27.16 -14.25
N LEU A 177 -9.58 -28.14 -13.65
CA LEU A 177 -8.32 -28.69 -14.12
C LEU A 177 -8.54 -29.99 -14.87
N LYS A 178 -7.64 -30.31 -15.79
CA LYS A 178 -7.56 -31.65 -16.47
C LYS A 178 -7.34 -32.74 -15.42
N PRO A 179 -8.29 -33.69 -15.24
CA PRO A 179 -8.18 -34.73 -14.20
C PRO A 179 -6.92 -35.61 -14.33
N GLU A 180 -6.49 -35.88 -15.56
CA GLU A 180 -5.28 -36.68 -15.84
C GLU A 180 -4.00 -36.03 -15.32
N LYS A 181 -3.95 -34.68 -15.25
CA LYS A 181 -2.80 -33.95 -14.67
C LYS A 181 -2.75 -34.14 -13.16
N VAL A 182 -3.88 -34.00 -12.48
CA VAL A 182 -3.97 -34.21 -11.03
C VAL A 182 -3.70 -35.66 -10.67
N LEU A 183 -4.17 -36.62 -11.47
CA LEU A 183 -3.81 -38.05 -11.31
C LEU A 183 -2.29 -38.24 -11.44
N ASN A 184 -1.64 -37.55 -12.37
CA ASN A 184 -0.17 -37.60 -12.49
C ASN A 184 0.53 -37.10 -11.25
N TRP A 185 0.05 -35.99 -10.62
CA TRP A 185 0.58 -35.51 -9.34
C TRP A 185 0.49 -36.58 -8.24
N PHE A 186 -0.66 -37.27 -8.17
CA PHE A 186 -0.85 -38.37 -7.22
C PHE A 186 0.10 -39.55 -7.48
N LYS A 187 0.34 -39.89 -8.75
CA LYS A 187 1.32 -40.91 -9.13
C LYS A 187 2.73 -40.57 -8.69
N LEU A 188 3.16 -39.33 -8.87
CA LEU A 188 4.47 -38.87 -8.43
C LEU A 188 4.61 -38.91 -6.90
N ILE A 189 3.55 -38.57 -6.17
CA ILE A 189 3.52 -38.63 -4.70
C ILE A 189 3.52 -40.11 -4.22
N ALA A 190 2.69 -40.98 -4.82
CA ALA A 190 2.60 -42.37 -4.42
C ALA A 190 3.90 -43.17 -4.71
N ALA A 191 4.64 -42.77 -5.75
CA ALA A 191 5.95 -43.33 -6.09
C ALA A 191 7.10 -42.75 -5.27
N ASP A 192 6.83 -41.82 -4.36
CA ASP A 192 7.85 -41.02 -3.64
C ASP A 192 8.93 -40.44 -4.57
N SER A 193 8.48 -39.95 -5.73
CA SER A 193 9.36 -39.39 -6.74
C SER A 193 10.12 -38.17 -6.23
N SER A 194 11.38 -38.06 -6.62
CA SER A 194 12.16 -36.85 -6.37
C SER A 194 11.59 -35.62 -7.12
N LYS A 195 10.95 -35.89 -8.27
CA LYS A 195 10.23 -34.87 -9.06
C LYS A 195 8.77 -34.84 -8.61
N LYS A 196 8.43 -33.86 -7.73
CA LYS A 196 7.07 -33.63 -7.24
C LYS A 196 6.58 -32.29 -7.72
N LEU A 197 5.26 -32.13 -7.86
CA LEU A 197 4.66 -30.82 -8.06
C LEU A 197 5.05 -29.90 -6.90
N GLN A 198 5.63 -28.78 -7.22
CA GLN A 198 6.01 -27.75 -6.23
C GLN A 198 5.01 -26.59 -6.17
N GLY A 199 4.09 -26.51 -7.12
CA GLY A 199 3.04 -25.53 -7.17
C GLY A 199 2.46 -25.36 -8.56
N VAL A 200 1.59 -24.38 -8.68
CA VAL A 200 1.00 -23.94 -9.93
C VAL A 200 1.21 -22.44 -10.12
N LEU A 201 1.38 -22.04 -11.37
CA LEU A 201 1.43 -20.64 -11.80
C LEU A 201 0.07 -20.29 -12.42
N LEU A 202 -0.56 -19.26 -11.88
CA LEU A 202 -1.76 -18.65 -12.44
C LEU A 202 -1.34 -17.44 -13.29
N GLU A 203 -1.69 -17.43 -14.54
CA GLU A 203 -1.44 -16.33 -15.46
C GLU A 203 -2.75 -15.90 -16.15
N PRO A 204 -2.87 -14.60 -16.51
CA PRO A 204 -3.98 -14.17 -17.35
C PRO A 204 -3.81 -14.74 -18.76
N ASP A 205 -4.94 -14.99 -19.45
CA ASP A 205 -4.91 -15.21 -20.89
C ASP A 205 -4.79 -13.88 -21.66
N ASP A 206 -4.67 -13.95 -22.99
CA ASP A 206 -4.51 -12.78 -23.84
C ASP A 206 -5.76 -11.88 -23.92
N PHE A 207 -6.93 -12.40 -23.55
CA PHE A 207 -8.21 -11.70 -23.59
C PHE A 207 -8.53 -10.99 -22.26
N THR A 208 -7.82 -11.33 -21.20
CA THR A 208 -7.98 -10.71 -19.89
C THR A 208 -7.57 -9.23 -19.92
N ASN A 209 -8.46 -8.33 -19.46
CA ASN A 209 -8.27 -6.89 -19.53
C ASN A 209 -8.45 -6.14 -18.19
N TYR A 210 -8.50 -6.87 -17.08
CA TYR A 210 -8.44 -6.29 -15.74
C TYR A 210 -7.68 -7.22 -14.78
N ILE A 211 -7.22 -6.67 -13.66
CA ILE A 211 -6.53 -7.43 -12.62
C ILE A 211 -7.54 -7.75 -11.51
N ARG A 212 -7.56 -9.01 -11.12
CA ARG A 212 -8.38 -9.53 -10.03
C ARG A 212 -7.50 -9.98 -8.87
N GLY A 213 -7.93 -9.67 -7.66
CA GLY A 213 -7.30 -10.15 -6.44
C GLY A 213 -8.14 -11.20 -5.76
N PHE A 214 -7.49 -12.27 -5.31
CA PHE A 214 -8.12 -13.37 -4.58
C PHE A 214 -7.55 -13.45 -3.17
N ALA A 215 -8.38 -13.85 -2.20
CA ALA A 215 -7.95 -14.06 -0.83
C ALA A 215 -6.80 -15.07 -0.78
N SER A 216 -5.66 -14.69 -0.19
CA SER A 216 -4.48 -15.53 -0.05
C SER A 216 -4.59 -16.47 1.16
N SER A 217 -3.60 -17.33 1.39
CA SER A 217 -3.46 -18.12 2.61
C SER A 217 -3.30 -17.25 3.87
N ASN A 218 -2.87 -16.00 3.71
CA ASN A 218 -2.68 -15.00 4.77
C ASN A 218 -3.91 -14.11 5.01
N ALA A 219 -5.04 -14.42 4.40
CA ALA A 219 -6.25 -13.57 4.39
C ALA A 219 -7.19 -13.79 5.59
N TYR A 220 -6.70 -13.90 6.80
CA TYR A 220 -7.42 -14.30 8.02
C TYR A 220 -8.79 -13.64 8.28
N TYR A 221 -9.19 -12.58 7.58
CA TYR A 221 -10.49 -11.90 7.73
C TYR A 221 -11.03 -11.33 6.41
N VAL A 222 -10.48 -11.73 5.27
CA VAL A 222 -10.82 -11.10 3.97
C VAL A 222 -11.68 -11.99 3.11
N GLY A 223 -11.67 -13.31 3.35
CA GLY A 223 -12.44 -14.30 2.60
C GLY A 223 -11.94 -15.73 2.81
N ASP A 224 -12.63 -16.71 2.19
CA ASP A 224 -12.20 -18.10 2.22
C ASP A 224 -10.83 -18.25 1.52
N PRO A 225 -9.90 -19.02 2.08
CA PRO A 225 -8.62 -19.26 1.44
C PRO A 225 -8.77 -20.07 0.13
N ILE A 226 -7.70 -20.03 -0.67
CA ILE A 226 -7.60 -20.83 -1.88
C ILE A 226 -7.57 -22.31 -1.54
N VAL A 227 -8.34 -23.11 -2.27
CA VAL A 227 -8.44 -24.57 -2.06
C VAL A 227 -8.39 -25.29 -3.39
N LEU A 228 -7.62 -26.37 -3.46
CA LEU A 228 -7.73 -27.37 -4.52
C LEU A 228 -8.74 -28.42 -4.08
N GLU A 229 -9.86 -28.51 -4.77
CA GLU A 229 -10.93 -29.51 -4.55
C GLU A 229 -10.77 -30.61 -5.61
N VAL A 230 -10.74 -31.88 -5.15
CA VAL A 230 -10.57 -33.04 -6.02
C VAL A 230 -11.59 -34.11 -5.64
N VAL A 231 -12.33 -34.60 -6.62
CA VAL A 231 -13.22 -35.77 -6.44
C VAL A 231 -12.55 -37.01 -7.06
N VAL A 232 -12.42 -38.02 -6.24
CA VAL A 232 -11.75 -39.29 -6.65
C VAL A 232 -12.66 -40.49 -6.41
N THR A 233 -12.50 -41.53 -7.24
CA THR A 233 -13.10 -42.82 -7.02
C THR A 233 -12.01 -43.89 -6.95
N TYR A 234 -12.00 -44.70 -5.88
CA TYR A 234 -11.11 -45.82 -5.67
C TYR A 234 -11.81 -46.87 -4.79
N ASN A 235 -11.51 -48.14 -4.98
CA ASN A 235 -12.11 -49.23 -4.23
C ASN A 235 -13.65 -49.16 -4.15
N ASN A 236 -14.33 -48.78 -5.22
CA ASN A 236 -15.77 -48.55 -5.32
C ASN A 236 -16.33 -47.46 -4.38
N LYS A 237 -15.49 -46.58 -3.86
CA LYS A 237 -15.84 -45.46 -3.01
C LYS A 237 -15.48 -44.17 -3.73
N THR A 238 -16.37 -43.18 -3.64
CA THR A 238 -16.11 -41.80 -4.10
C THR A 238 -15.85 -40.88 -2.90
N ASP A 239 -14.73 -40.18 -2.92
CA ASP A 239 -14.33 -39.21 -1.89
C ASP A 239 -14.10 -37.83 -2.50
N SER A 240 -14.40 -36.79 -1.68
CA SER A 240 -14.11 -35.41 -1.99
C SER A 240 -12.95 -34.92 -1.11
N LEU A 241 -11.86 -34.56 -1.74
CA LEU A 241 -10.61 -34.13 -1.08
C LEU A 241 -10.45 -32.62 -1.19
N LYS A 242 -9.91 -31.99 -0.15
CA LYS A 242 -9.55 -30.59 -0.12
C LYS A 242 -8.09 -30.42 0.27
N TYR A 243 -7.32 -29.76 -0.57
CA TYR A 243 -5.91 -29.46 -0.32
C TYR A 243 -5.75 -27.95 -0.18
N PHE A 244 -5.18 -27.55 0.96
CA PHE A 244 -4.97 -26.15 1.31
C PHE A 244 -3.61 -25.67 0.82
N VAL A 245 -3.45 -24.37 0.74
CA VAL A 245 -2.23 -23.68 0.34
C VAL A 245 -1.30 -23.53 1.56
N ASP A 246 0.00 -23.78 1.35
CA ASP A 246 1.06 -23.50 2.34
C ASP A 246 1.97 -22.35 1.93
N ALA A 247 1.95 -21.97 0.65
CA ALA A 247 2.68 -20.82 0.14
C ALA A 247 1.93 -20.22 -1.06
N ASP A 248 1.76 -18.92 -1.05
CA ASP A 248 1.28 -18.16 -2.19
C ASP A 248 1.95 -16.79 -2.28
N LEU A 249 2.11 -16.35 -3.50
CA LEU A 249 2.65 -15.03 -3.82
C LEU A 249 2.09 -14.55 -5.15
N HIS A 250 2.27 -13.27 -5.41
CA HIS A 250 2.10 -12.75 -6.76
C HIS A 250 3.32 -11.95 -7.19
N VAL A 251 3.49 -11.79 -8.49
CA VAL A 251 4.49 -10.94 -9.11
C VAL A 251 3.81 -10.03 -10.10
N ILE A 252 4.34 -8.81 -10.23
CA ILE A 252 3.79 -7.82 -11.15
C ILE A 252 4.89 -7.38 -12.11
N GLU A 253 4.60 -7.49 -13.38
CA GLU A 253 5.40 -6.92 -14.46
C GLU A 253 4.78 -5.60 -14.90
N LYS A 254 5.62 -4.57 -14.98
CA LYS A 254 5.30 -3.30 -15.61
C LYS A 254 6.16 -3.13 -16.86
N THR A 255 5.50 -3.00 -18.02
CA THR A 255 6.20 -2.90 -19.31
C THR A 255 6.57 -1.48 -19.69
N SER A 256 5.88 -0.46 -19.16
CA SER A 256 6.24 0.94 -19.38
C SER A 256 7.43 1.36 -18.52
N GLU A 257 8.31 2.17 -19.09
CA GLU A 257 9.35 2.84 -18.35
C GLU A 257 8.77 3.95 -17.45
N ILE A 258 9.55 4.32 -16.40
CA ILE A 258 9.20 5.50 -15.59
C ILE A 258 9.40 6.73 -16.48
N ASN A 259 8.33 7.48 -16.65
CA ASN A 259 8.42 8.80 -17.26
C ASN A 259 8.89 9.80 -16.20
N PHE A 260 10.07 10.39 -16.37
CA PHE A 260 10.62 11.43 -15.48
C PHE A 260 9.97 12.80 -15.70
N ASP A 261 8.69 12.84 -15.93
CA ASP A 261 7.92 14.07 -16.09
C ASP A 261 7.71 14.78 -14.75
N GLN A 262 8.44 15.87 -14.52
CA GLN A 262 8.32 16.69 -13.31
C GLN A 262 6.95 17.39 -13.16
N THR A 263 6.07 17.31 -14.16
CA THR A 263 4.71 17.88 -14.09
C THR A 263 3.76 16.99 -13.29
N LYS A 264 4.06 15.70 -13.17
CA LYS A 264 3.30 14.68 -12.44
C LYS A 264 4.19 13.98 -11.42
N LEU A 265 3.64 13.63 -10.27
CA LEU A 265 4.23 12.77 -9.27
C LEU A 265 3.38 11.50 -9.18
N VAL A 266 3.94 10.37 -9.53
CA VAL A 266 3.23 9.09 -9.62
C VAL A 266 3.70 8.12 -8.57
N LEU A 267 2.74 7.56 -7.82
CA LEU A 267 2.95 6.44 -6.91
C LEU A 267 2.13 5.26 -7.41
N GLN A 268 2.67 4.04 -7.35
CA GLN A 268 1.94 2.85 -7.78
C GLN A 268 2.21 1.66 -6.87
N SER A 269 1.11 1.06 -6.41
CA SER A 269 1.14 -0.21 -5.68
C SER A 269 1.60 -1.36 -6.58
N GLY A 270 1.96 -2.47 -5.98
CA GLY A 270 2.37 -3.68 -6.67
C GLY A 270 3.77 -3.63 -7.27
N VAL A 271 4.10 -2.59 -8.02
CA VAL A 271 5.45 -2.34 -8.52
C VAL A 271 6.28 -1.46 -7.59
N LYS A 272 5.70 -1.07 -6.44
CA LYS A 272 6.34 -0.22 -5.41
C LYS A 272 7.01 1.04 -5.99
N GLN A 273 6.30 1.73 -6.90
CA GLN A 273 6.73 3.03 -7.40
C GLN A 273 6.51 4.08 -6.32
N LYS A 274 7.60 4.67 -5.84
CA LYS A 274 7.68 5.67 -4.78
C LYS A 274 8.19 6.99 -5.36
N ALA A 275 8.00 8.09 -4.63
CA ALA A 275 8.54 9.39 -5.01
C ALA A 275 9.48 9.93 -3.93
N PHE A 276 10.67 10.32 -4.35
CA PHE A 276 11.55 11.20 -3.60
C PHE A 276 11.12 12.65 -3.85
N VAL A 277 10.94 13.44 -2.79
CA VAL A 277 10.60 14.87 -2.89
C VAL A 277 11.55 15.69 -2.04
N PHE A 278 12.08 16.76 -2.61
CA PHE A 278 12.96 17.72 -1.94
C PHE A 278 12.35 19.13 -1.96
N PHE A 279 12.46 19.82 -0.83
CA PHE A 279 12.09 21.23 -0.68
C PHE A 279 13.29 22.00 -0.16
N ASP A 280 13.72 23.05 -0.85
CA ASP A 280 14.73 23.95 -0.31
C ASP A 280 14.13 24.82 0.79
N ILE A 281 14.61 24.64 2.01
CA ILE A 281 14.22 25.43 3.19
C ILE A 281 15.35 26.34 3.68
N SER A 282 16.32 26.64 2.84
CA SER A 282 17.50 27.45 3.21
C SER A 282 17.18 28.85 3.70
N SER A 283 15.99 29.39 3.35
CA SER A 283 15.49 30.66 3.84
C SER A 283 14.96 30.62 5.31
N VAL A 284 14.75 29.41 5.86
CA VAL A 284 14.36 29.24 7.26
C VAL A 284 15.62 29.33 8.14
N PRO A 285 15.64 30.22 9.18
CA PRO A 285 16.82 30.38 10.03
C PRO A 285 17.23 29.07 10.72
N LYS A 286 18.52 28.85 10.89
CA LYS A 286 19.09 27.64 11.54
C LYS A 286 18.74 27.54 13.04
N ASN A 287 18.36 28.66 13.67
CA ASN A 287 17.90 28.72 15.04
C ASN A 287 16.38 28.73 15.17
N ALA A 288 15.66 28.39 14.09
CA ALA A 288 14.22 28.36 14.10
C ALA A 288 13.66 27.17 14.89
N ILE A 289 12.60 27.40 15.64
CA ILE A 289 11.79 26.36 16.28
C ILE A 289 10.52 26.20 15.46
N VAL A 290 10.27 24.99 15.01
CA VAL A 290 9.11 24.64 14.19
C VAL A 290 7.87 24.51 15.06
N ASN A 291 6.93 25.44 14.91
CA ASN A 291 5.64 25.37 15.60
C ASN A 291 4.69 24.40 14.91
N SER A 292 4.67 24.40 13.59
CA SER A 292 3.94 23.42 12.77
C SER A 292 4.55 23.31 11.37
N ALA A 293 4.52 22.12 10.79
CA ALA A 293 4.91 21.89 9.41
C ALA A 293 3.94 20.90 8.75
N TYR A 294 3.46 21.23 7.55
CA TYR A 294 2.51 20.41 6.80
C TYR A 294 2.99 20.18 5.37
N LEU A 295 2.91 18.94 4.93
CA LEU A 295 3.08 18.58 3.53
C LEU A 295 1.70 18.40 2.90
N ARG A 296 1.48 19.02 1.73
CA ARG A 296 0.28 18.88 0.90
C ARG A 296 0.60 18.33 -0.47
N LEU A 297 -0.21 17.38 -0.92
CA LEU A 297 -0.16 16.83 -2.27
C LEU A 297 -1.55 16.91 -2.87
N TYR A 298 -1.66 17.43 -4.08
CA TYR A 298 -2.92 17.60 -4.79
C TYR A 298 -3.08 16.50 -5.84
N PRO A 299 -4.07 15.58 -5.70
CA PRO A 299 -4.26 14.50 -6.64
C PRO A 299 -4.78 14.99 -7.99
N ASP A 300 -4.27 14.40 -9.05
CA ASP A 300 -4.90 14.42 -10.36
C ASP A 300 -5.88 13.23 -10.44
N THR A 301 -7.14 13.51 -10.16
CA THR A 301 -8.19 12.48 -10.09
C THR A 301 -8.56 11.88 -11.44
N LEU A 302 -8.22 12.54 -12.54
CA LEU A 302 -8.48 12.04 -13.89
C LEU A 302 -7.46 10.96 -14.29
N GLU A 303 -6.21 11.09 -13.83
CA GLU A 303 -5.15 10.15 -14.16
C GLU A 303 -4.93 9.08 -13.07
N SER A 304 -5.42 9.33 -11.86
CA SER A 304 -5.38 8.35 -10.77
C SER A 304 -6.36 7.21 -11.03
N LYS A 305 -5.95 5.98 -10.69
CA LYS A 305 -6.79 4.78 -10.82
C LYS A 305 -6.71 3.95 -9.56
N TYR A 306 -7.88 3.53 -9.07
CA TYR A 306 -8.01 2.82 -7.82
C TYR A 306 -8.73 1.49 -8.04
N GLY A 307 -8.36 0.48 -7.27
CA GLY A 307 -9.08 -0.78 -7.21
C GLY A 307 -10.33 -0.68 -6.32
N THR A 308 -11.11 -1.76 -6.28
CA THR A 308 -12.37 -1.81 -5.49
C THR A 308 -12.14 -1.76 -3.97
N SER A 309 -10.93 -2.06 -3.52
CA SER A 309 -10.54 -2.04 -2.11
C SER A 309 -9.10 -1.58 -1.98
N TYR A 310 -8.89 -0.32 -1.61
CA TYR A 310 -7.57 0.28 -1.45
C TYR A 310 -7.51 1.14 -0.18
N GLN A 311 -6.29 1.44 0.28
CA GLN A 311 -6.08 2.37 1.38
C GLN A 311 -5.76 3.77 0.84
N ASP A 312 -6.60 4.75 1.17
CA ASP A 312 -6.47 6.14 0.75
C ASP A 312 -5.54 6.91 1.71
N SER A 313 -4.30 6.45 1.84
CA SER A 313 -3.29 7.05 2.71
C SER A 313 -1.89 6.82 2.15
N LEU A 314 -1.00 7.78 2.41
CA LEU A 314 0.39 7.73 1.97
C LEU A 314 1.33 7.72 3.18
N PHE A 315 2.44 7.02 3.07
CA PHE A 315 3.55 7.11 4.01
C PHE A 315 4.55 8.17 3.55
N VAL A 316 5.07 8.93 4.52
CA VAL A 316 6.20 9.84 4.36
C VAL A 316 7.31 9.41 5.29
N GLN A 317 8.49 9.18 4.75
CA GLN A 317 9.65 8.69 5.47
C GLN A 317 10.82 9.67 5.34
N TYR A 318 11.59 9.81 6.42
CA TYR A 318 12.77 10.66 6.48
C TYR A 318 13.95 10.00 5.76
N ILE A 319 14.60 10.74 4.87
CA ILE A 319 15.77 10.25 4.14
C ILE A 319 17.04 10.60 4.91
N THR A 320 17.85 9.61 5.21
CA THR A 320 19.16 9.74 5.88
C THR A 320 20.32 9.87 4.88
N ASP A 321 20.17 9.27 3.70
CA ASP A 321 21.12 9.39 2.59
C ASP A 321 20.35 9.53 1.27
N SER A 322 20.47 10.66 0.61
CA SER A 322 19.80 10.95 -0.67
C SER A 322 20.46 10.30 -1.88
N THR A 323 21.71 9.85 -1.77
CA THR A 323 22.42 9.18 -2.86
C THR A 323 21.89 7.76 -3.06
N ASN A 324 21.77 7.02 -1.95
CA ASN A 324 21.28 5.64 -1.94
C ASN A 324 19.80 5.51 -1.52
N ILE A 325 19.13 6.63 -1.29
CA ILE A 325 17.74 6.69 -0.79
C ILE A 325 17.53 5.82 0.45
N SER A 326 18.46 5.93 1.41
CA SER A 326 18.33 5.28 2.70
C SER A 326 17.36 6.04 3.59
N ILE A 327 16.48 5.33 4.28
CA ILE A 327 15.44 5.91 5.12
C ILE A 327 15.68 5.60 6.61
N ASP A 328 15.17 6.46 7.47
CA ASP A 328 14.97 6.16 8.88
C ASP A 328 13.64 5.41 9.03
N SER A 329 13.72 4.09 9.14
CA SER A 329 12.51 3.24 9.23
C SER A 329 11.78 3.36 10.57
N ALA A 330 12.43 3.93 11.59
CA ALA A 330 11.82 4.10 12.92
C ALA A 330 10.72 5.15 12.95
N VAL A 331 10.74 6.10 12.01
CA VAL A 331 9.77 7.20 11.98
C VAL A 331 9.11 7.30 10.60
N THR A 332 7.80 7.05 10.58
CA THR A 332 6.97 7.18 9.39
C THR A 332 5.75 8.03 9.73
N PHE A 333 5.50 9.07 8.95
CA PHE A 333 4.26 9.87 9.04
C PHE A 333 3.28 9.48 7.95
N VAL A 334 2.01 9.83 8.17
CA VAL A 334 0.92 9.49 7.24
C VAL A 334 0.32 10.77 6.67
N LEU A 335 0.16 10.83 5.35
CA LEU A 335 -0.71 11.80 4.71
C LEU A 335 -2.07 11.14 4.50
N THR A 336 -3.12 11.84 4.90
CA THR A 336 -4.50 11.43 4.69
C THR A 336 -5.22 12.42 3.79
N LYS A 337 -6.18 11.95 3.02
CA LYS A 337 -7.00 12.80 2.18
C LYS A 337 -7.94 13.64 3.03
N THR A 338 -7.91 14.94 2.80
CA THR A 338 -8.78 15.91 3.48
C THR A 338 -10.14 15.99 2.79
N SER A 339 -11.12 16.61 3.46
CA SER A 339 -12.43 16.93 2.86
C SER A 339 -12.32 17.87 1.64
N SER A 340 -11.24 18.67 1.58
CA SER A 340 -10.93 19.54 0.43
C SER A 340 -10.28 18.79 -0.75
N GLY A 341 -10.06 17.47 -0.62
CA GLY A 341 -9.61 16.61 -1.70
C GLY A 341 -8.09 16.51 -1.89
N TYR A 342 -7.26 17.21 -1.13
CA TYR A 342 -5.80 17.05 -1.14
C TYR A 342 -5.34 16.15 0.01
N TYR A 343 -4.14 15.58 -0.10
CA TYR A 343 -3.52 14.81 0.96
C TYR A 343 -2.66 15.72 1.82
N GLU A 344 -2.82 15.62 3.14
CA GLU A 344 -2.07 16.43 4.10
C GLU A 344 -1.59 15.59 5.28
N GLY A 345 -0.42 15.92 5.81
CA GLY A 345 0.12 15.36 7.04
C GLY A 345 1.12 16.29 7.70
N GLN A 346 1.25 16.14 9.01
CA GLN A 346 2.13 16.97 9.84
C GLN A 346 3.54 16.39 9.85
N LEU A 347 4.55 17.24 9.59
CA LEU A 347 5.96 16.86 9.47
C LEU A 347 6.89 17.65 10.41
N ASN A 348 6.39 18.14 11.55
CA ASN A 348 7.18 18.97 12.47
C ASN A 348 8.52 18.36 12.83
N TYR A 349 8.53 17.07 13.17
CA TYR A 349 9.75 16.35 13.53
C TYR A 349 10.79 16.31 12.41
N PHE A 350 10.36 16.06 11.16
CA PHE A 350 11.30 16.01 10.03
C PHE A 350 11.90 17.37 9.73
N VAL A 351 11.05 18.40 9.72
CA VAL A 351 11.51 19.78 9.45
C VAL A 351 12.43 20.28 10.55
N GLN A 352 12.10 20.04 11.84
CA GLN A 352 12.97 20.40 12.95
C GLN A 352 14.33 19.69 12.86
N LYS A 353 14.31 18.37 12.54
CA LYS A 353 15.53 17.56 12.37
C LYS A 353 16.41 18.07 11.20
N TRP A 354 15.81 18.58 10.12
CA TRP A 354 16.57 19.21 9.05
C TRP A 354 17.25 20.51 9.50
N ILE A 355 16.56 21.33 10.29
CA ILE A 355 17.09 22.60 10.82
C ILE A 355 18.21 22.31 11.82
N ASP A 356 17.99 21.44 12.79
CA ASP A 356 18.95 21.11 13.87
C ASP A 356 20.24 20.50 13.32
N ASN A 357 20.12 19.59 12.35
CA ASN A 357 21.27 18.92 11.74
C ASN A 357 21.87 19.70 10.56
N ASN A 358 21.30 20.84 10.17
CA ASN A 358 21.64 21.57 8.95
C ASN A 358 21.71 20.65 7.72
N SER A 359 20.82 19.68 7.63
CA SER A 359 20.85 18.60 6.63
C SER A 359 19.45 18.20 6.20
N ASN A 360 18.97 18.82 5.12
CA ASN A 360 17.75 18.40 4.43
C ASN A 360 18.14 17.46 3.28
N LYS A 361 17.74 16.20 3.37
CA LYS A 361 17.97 15.18 2.34
C LYS A 361 16.71 14.77 1.62
N GLY A 362 15.58 15.46 1.85
CA GLY A 362 14.29 15.19 1.24
C GLY A 362 13.47 14.13 1.98
N LEU A 363 12.39 13.76 1.34
CA LEU A 363 11.38 12.82 1.84
C LEU A 363 11.15 11.71 0.82
N LEU A 364 10.88 10.51 1.30
CA LEU A 364 10.35 9.42 0.48
C LEU A 364 8.84 9.28 0.74
N ILE A 365 8.06 9.33 -0.34
CA ILE A 365 6.61 9.18 -0.30
C ILE A 365 6.24 7.86 -0.96
N SER A 366 5.38 7.08 -0.33
CA SER A 366 4.89 5.81 -0.84
C SER A 366 3.41 5.60 -0.47
N ILE A 367 2.76 4.69 -1.15
CA ILE A 367 1.41 4.22 -0.77
C ILE A 367 1.54 3.42 0.54
N LYS A 368 0.55 3.55 1.43
CA LYS A 368 0.59 2.92 2.76
C LYS A 368 0.52 1.39 2.70
N ASP A 369 -0.24 0.82 1.78
CA ASP A 369 -0.33 -0.64 1.54
C ASP A 369 0.06 -0.93 0.09
N PRO A 370 1.37 -0.96 -0.22
CA PRO A 370 1.82 -1.07 -1.59
C PRO A 370 1.71 -2.49 -2.17
N ASP A 371 1.47 -3.49 -1.33
CA ASP A 371 1.55 -4.91 -1.71
C ASP A 371 0.19 -5.53 -1.99
N GLY A 372 -0.88 -4.90 -1.52
CA GLY A 372 -2.23 -5.45 -1.59
C GLY A 372 -2.98 -5.16 -2.89
N GLY A 373 -2.45 -4.34 -3.80
CA GLY A 373 -3.13 -3.91 -5.02
C GLY A 373 -2.18 -3.37 -6.08
N VAL A 374 -2.73 -2.71 -7.09
CA VAL A 374 -1.98 -2.06 -8.18
C VAL A 374 -2.43 -0.62 -8.42
N GLU A 375 -2.94 0.03 -7.39
CA GLU A 375 -3.45 1.40 -7.45
C GLU A 375 -2.39 2.35 -7.99
N LYS A 376 -2.83 3.28 -8.85
CA LYS A 376 -2.03 4.37 -9.37
C LYS A 376 -2.53 5.69 -8.80
N PHE A 377 -1.74 6.31 -7.93
CA PHE A 377 -1.97 7.66 -7.44
C PHE A 377 -1.14 8.63 -8.26
N VAL A 378 -1.79 9.57 -8.90
CA VAL A 378 -1.13 10.64 -9.66
C VAL A 378 -1.39 11.96 -8.94
N PHE A 379 -0.34 12.71 -8.68
CA PHE A 379 -0.40 14.05 -8.09
C PHE A 379 0.20 15.06 -9.07
N TYR A 380 -0.18 16.33 -8.92
CA TYR A 380 0.51 17.41 -9.61
C TYR A 380 1.97 17.46 -9.13
N GLY A 381 2.91 17.48 -10.06
CA GLY A 381 4.34 17.45 -9.78
C GLY A 381 4.94 18.82 -9.47
N THR A 382 6.23 18.84 -9.17
CA THR A 382 6.96 20.07 -8.77
C THR A 382 7.07 21.11 -9.89
N GLN A 383 6.92 20.70 -11.15
CA GLN A 383 6.91 21.60 -12.32
C GLN A 383 5.54 21.68 -13.01
N SER A 384 4.46 21.31 -12.30
CA SER A 384 3.11 21.46 -12.85
C SER A 384 2.82 22.90 -13.27
N ALA A 385 2.12 23.07 -14.40
CA ALA A 385 1.65 24.38 -14.84
C ALA A 385 0.66 25.02 -13.87
N ILE A 386 -0.09 24.18 -13.12
CA ILE A 386 -1.02 24.65 -12.08
C ILE A 386 -0.22 24.85 -10.78
N TYR A 387 0.36 26.03 -10.64
CA TYR A 387 1.28 26.39 -9.55
C TYR A 387 0.70 26.11 -8.14
N SER A 388 -0.55 26.46 -7.90
CA SER A 388 -1.24 26.25 -6.62
C SER A 388 -1.48 24.78 -6.25
N LYS A 389 -1.26 23.84 -7.18
CA LYS A 389 -1.40 22.40 -6.97
C LYS A 389 -0.07 21.65 -6.90
N ARG A 390 1.06 22.34 -7.01
CA ARG A 390 2.37 21.71 -6.80
C ARG A 390 2.49 21.16 -5.38
N PRO A 391 3.35 20.17 -5.13
CA PRO A 391 3.67 19.73 -3.77
C PRO A 391 4.04 20.94 -2.91
N GLN A 392 3.39 21.09 -1.75
CA GLN A 392 3.52 22.26 -0.91
C GLN A 392 3.99 21.89 0.49
N LEU A 393 5.10 22.48 0.94
CA LEU A 393 5.57 22.40 2.31
C LEU A 393 5.32 23.76 2.98
N ILE A 394 4.52 23.73 4.07
CA ILE A 394 4.16 24.91 4.85
C ILE A 394 4.80 24.77 6.23
N ILE A 395 5.60 25.74 6.66
CA ILE A 395 6.28 25.74 7.96
C ILE A 395 5.91 27.04 8.70
N ASN A 396 5.31 26.91 9.87
CA ASN A 396 5.19 28.01 10.80
C ASN A 396 6.28 27.85 11.85
N TYR A 397 7.10 28.87 12.04
CA TYR A 397 8.26 28.81 12.91
C TYR A 397 8.49 30.10 13.67
N THR A 398 9.19 29.98 14.79
CA THR A 398 9.63 31.08 15.63
C THR A 398 11.14 31.07 15.70
N TYR A 399 11.76 32.21 15.60
CA TYR A 399 13.21 32.35 15.82
C TYR A 399 13.52 33.64 16.59
N ARG A 400 14.68 33.64 17.26
CA ARG A 400 15.19 34.81 17.95
C ARG A 400 16.02 35.62 16.93
N LYS A 401 15.73 36.94 16.85
CA LYS A 401 16.51 37.88 16.05
C LYS A 401 17.90 38.09 16.63
#